data_399152d51ec647b8b570e458e83035bd
#
_entry.id   399152d51ec647b8b570e458e83035bd
#
_cell.length_a   1.000
_cell.length_b   1.000
_cell.length_c   1.000
_cell.angle_alpha   90.00
_cell.angle_beta   90.00
_cell.angle_gamma   90.00
#
_symmetry.space_group_name_H-M   'P 1'
#
loop_
_entity.id
_entity.type
_entity.pdbx_description
1 polymer ?
#
loop_
_entity_poly.entity_id
_entity_poly.type
_entity_poly.pdbx_seq_one_letter_code
_entity_poly.pdbx_strand_id
1 'polypeptide(L)'
;MAKGLNFRNFAQPTLPINMNDAEETLFTLTAPTVELVERLEANQENIVAILRQGDRQSLDELWNFVAALISCNRECRQVTADELKGRYGMTYEMLFAFIIAYSEFINEIKSAKN
;
A
#
# COMPACT_ATOMS: atom_id res chain seq x y z
N MET A 1 -10.79 25.80 29.20
CA MET A 1 -9.96 24.60 29.33
C MET A 1 -9.88 23.86 27.98
N ALA A 2 -8.70 23.64 27.49
CA ALA A 2 -8.53 22.91 26.24
C ALA A 2 -8.81 21.42 26.45
N LYS A 3 -9.53 20.83 25.52
CA LYS A 3 -9.74 19.37 25.53
C LYS A 3 -8.49 18.68 25.01
N GLY A 4 -8.14 17.57 25.61
CA GLY A 4 -7.07 16.76 25.10
C GLY A 4 -7.40 16.23 23.71
N LEU A 5 -6.39 16.04 22.91
CA LEU A 5 -6.53 15.48 21.57
C LEU A 5 -6.33 13.97 21.62
N ASN A 6 -7.28 13.22 21.10
CA ASN A 6 -7.19 11.78 21.04
C ASN A 6 -7.26 11.33 19.57
N PHE A 7 -6.13 10.92 19.03
CA PHE A 7 -6.05 10.50 17.63
C PHE A 7 -6.85 9.23 17.32
N ARG A 8 -7.22 8.47 18.34
CA ARG A 8 -8.08 7.30 18.13
C ARG A 8 -9.48 7.68 17.66
N ASN A 9 -9.89 8.92 17.91
CA ASN A 9 -11.20 9.42 17.48
C ASN A 9 -11.23 9.84 16.01
N PHE A 10 -10.07 9.86 15.36
CA PHE A 10 -9.99 10.21 13.94
C PHE A 10 -10.20 8.93 13.14
N ALA A 11 -11.46 8.66 12.79
CA ALA A 11 -11.79 7.52 11.96
C ALA A 11 -11.12 7.66 10.59
N GLN A 12 -10.34 6.68 10.21
CA GLN A 12 -9.64 6.65 8.92
C GLN A 12 -10.14 5.45 8.12
N PRO A 13 -10.30 5.60 6.80
CA PRO A 13 -10.60 4.43 5.97
C PRO A 13 -9.47 3.41 6.07
N THR A 14 -9.81 2.16 5.85
CA THR A 14 -8.84 1.07 5.78
C THR A 14 -9.06 0.32 4.47
N LEU A 15 -8.02 -0.35 4.00
CA LEU A 15 -8.09 -1.16 2.79
C LEU A 15 -7.77 -2.61 3.14
N PRO A 16 -8.78 -3.48 3.23
CA PRO A 16 -8.52 -4.89 3.48
C PRO A 16 -8.02 -5.57 2.21
N ILE A 17 -6.98 -6.39 2.35
CA ILE A 17 -6.41 -7.14 1.24
C ILE A 17 -6.29 -8.59 1.65
N ASN A 18 -6.92 -9.47 0.87
CA ASN A 18 -6.78 -10.92 1.03
C ASN A 18 -5.64 -11.38 0.15
N MET A 19 -4.64 -11.98 0.77
CA MET A 19 -3.48 -12.48 0.04
C MET A 19 -3.82 -13.82 -0.62
N ASN A 20 -3.09 -14.12 -1.69
CA ASN A 20 -3.31 -15.34 -2.46
C ASN A 20 -2.44 -16.48 -1.92
N ASP A 21 -2.60 -16.78 -0.63
CA ASP A 21 -1.88 -17.88 0.01
C ASP A 21 -2.87 -18.90 0.57
N ALA A 22 -2.35 -20.09 0.90
CA ALA A 22 -3.18 -21.17 1.43
C ALA A 22 -3.81 -20.83 2.77
N GLU A 23 -3.19 -19.92 3.53
CA GLU A 23 -3.68 -19.51 4.84
C GLU A 23 -4.72 -18.38 4.76
N GLU A 24 -4.98 -17.88 3.56
CA GLU A 24 -5.91 -16.77 3.33
C GLU A 24 -5.59 -15.55 4.21
N THR A 25 -4.32 -15.19 4.25
CA THR A 25 -3.86 -14.08 5.07
C THR A 25 -4.57 -12.78 4.70
N LEU A 26 -5.06 -12.08 5.71
CA LEU A 26 -5.71 -10.78 5.54
C LEU A 26 -4.83 -9.69 6.14
N PHE A 27 -4.55 -8.66 5.33
CA PHE A 27 -3.93 -7.43 5.82
C PHE A 27 -4.95 -6.31 5.76
N THR A 28 -5.12 -5.60 6.86
CA THR A 28 -5.98 -4.42 6.91
C THR A 28 -5.07 -3.20 6.81
N LEU A 29 -4.94 -2.64 5.62
CA LEU A 29 -4.03 -1.53 5.39
C LEU A 29 -4.59 -0.26 6.01
N THR A 30 -3.71 0.48 6.67
CA THR A 30 -4.03 1.76 7.30
C THR A 30 -3.38 2.89 6.51
N ALA A 31 -3.66 4.13 6.89
CA ALA A 31 -3.08 5.28 6.23
C ALA A 31 -1.54 5.18 6.26
N PRO A 32 -0.88 5.37 5.11
CA PRO A 32 0.57 5.33 5.07
C PRO A 32 1.17 6.58 5.68
N THR A 33 2.49 6.57 5.86
CA THR A 33 3.20 7.76 6.30
C THR A 33 3.14 8.84 5.22
N VAL A 34 3.31 10.09 5.62
CA VAL A 34 3.32 11.20 4.67
C VAL A 34 4.39 11.01 3.60
N GLU A 35 5.56 10.50 4.00
CA GLU A 35 6.65 10.22 3.08
C GLU A 35 6.23 9.23 1.98
N LEU A 36 5.54 8.18 2.35
CA LEU A 36 5.07 7.18 1.38
C LEU A 36 4.02 7.76 0.44
N VAL A 37 3.11 8.59 0.96
CA VAL A 37 2.11 9.27 0.13
C VAL A 37 2.79 10.18 -0.89
N GLU A 38 3.76 10.96 -0.45
CA GLU A 38 4.50 11.85 -1.35
C GLU A 38 5.23 11.08 -2.45
N ARG A 39 5.85 9.94 -2.08
CA ARG A 39 6.52 9.08 -3.06
C ARG A 39 5.54 8.51 -4.07
N LEU A 40 4.37 8.09 -3.61
CA LEU A 40 3.35 7.55 -4.50
C LEU A 40 2.89 8.61 -5.50
N GLU A 41 2.58 9.81 -5.02
CA GLU A 41 2.11 10.90 -5.88
C GLU A 41 3.18 11.34 -6.87
N ALA A 42 4.44 11.43 -6.42
CA ALA A 42 5.54 11.85 -7.27
C ALA A 42 5.84 10.87 -8.39
N ASN A 43 5.55 9.57 -8.17
CA ASN A 43 5.91 8.51 -9.11
C ASN A 43 4.71 7.87 -9.81
N GLN A 44 3.53 8.45 -9.67
CA GLN A 44 2.30 7.84 -10.18
C GLN A 44 2.34 7.53 -11.67
N GLU A 45 2.85 8.45 -12.47
CA GLU A 45 3.01 8.23 -13.91
C GLU A 45 4.10 7.20 -14.21
N ASN A 46 5.18 7.25 -13.45
CA ASN A 46 6.31 6.33 -13.64
C ASN A 46 5.95 4.89 -13.30
N ILE A 47 5.04 4.67 -12.35
CA ILE A 47 4.62 3.33 -11.96
C ILE A 47 4.04 2.57 -13.14
N VAL A 48 3.17 3.22 -13.92
CA VAL A 48 2.58 2.58 -15.10
C VAL A 48 3.65 2.26 -16.13
N ALA A 49 4.58 3.21 -16.36
CA ALA A 49 5.67 3.00 -17.31
C ALA A 49 6.58 1.85 -16.86
N ILE A 50 6.88 1.77 -15.57
CA ILE A 50 7.70 0.69 -15.02
C ILE A 50 7.04 -0.68 -15.23
N LEU A 51 5.74 -0.75 -15.01
CA LEU A 51 5.00 -2.01 -15.18
C LEU A 51 4.97 -2.48 -16.63
N ARG A 52 5.02 -1.54 -17.57
CA ARG A 52 4.99 -1.88 -19.01
C ARG A 52 6.36 -2.18 -19.58
N GLN A 53 7.36 -1.39 -19.24
CA GLN A 53 8.67 -1.43 -19.89
C GLN A 53 9.83 -1.23 -18.93
N GLY A 54 9.59 -1.34 -17.62
CA GLY A 54 10.62 -1.09 -16.64
C GLY A 54 11.74 -2.12 -16.70
N ASP A 55 12.95 -1.68 -16.42
CA ASP A 55 14.07 -2.59 -16.27
C ASP A 55 13.95 -3.31 -14.90
N ARG A 56 14.84 -4.29 -14.68
CA ARG A 56 14.80 -5.10 -13.48
C ARG A 56 14.96 -4.27 -12.20
N GLN A 57 15.86 -3.28 -12.24
CA GLN A 57 16.10 -2.43 -11.08
C GLN A 57 14.85 -1.61 -10.72
N SER A 58 14.20 -1.02 -11.71
CA SER A 58 12.99 -0.24 -11.49
C SER A 58 11.85 -1.10 -10.97
N LEU A 59 11.72 -2.33 -11.48
CA LEU A 59 10.72 -3.28 -11.00
C LEU A 59 11.00 -3.69 -9.56
N ASP A 60 12.26 -3.94 -9.22
CA ASP A 60 12.63 -4.28 -7.84
C ASP A 60 12.30 -3.13 -6.88
N GLU A 61 12.57 -1.91 -7.29
CA GLU A 61 12.23 -0.73 -6.48
C GLU A 61 10.72 -0.63 -6.28
N LEU A 62 9.94 -0.92 -7.33
CA LEU A 62 8.49 -0.91 -7.23
C LEU A 62 7.98 -1.98 -6.27
N TRP A 63 8.53 -3.21 -6.36
CA TRP A 63 8.16 -4.27 -5.42
C TRP A 63 8.48 -3.89 -3.98
N ASN A 64 9.63 -3.27 -3.75
CA ASN A 64 10.01 -2.81 -2.41
C ASN A 64 9.07 -1.71 -1.91
N PHE A 65 8.67 -0.81 -2.80
CA PHE A 65 7.74 0.26 -2.46
C PHE A 65 6.37 -0.31 -2.08
N VAL A 66 5.84 -1.24 -2.88
CA VAL A 66 4.57 -1.90 -2.59
C VAL A 66 4.64 -2.66 -1.26
N ALA A 67 5.75 -3.34 -1.00
CA ALA A 67 5.95 -4.02 0.28
C ALA A 67 5.89 -3.05 1.44
N ALA A 68 6.49 -1.86 1.29
CA ALA A 68 6.43 -0.82 2.32
C ALA A 68 4.99 -0.34 2.56
N LEU A 69 4.21 -0.18 1.49
CA LEU A 69 2.80 0.22 1.63
C LEU A 69 1.99 -0.85 2.34
N ILE A 70 2.17 -2.11 1.99
CA ILE A 70 1.46 -3.23 2.61
C ILE A 70 1.88 -3.40 4.07
N SER A 71 3.12 -3.03 4.40
CA SER A 71 3.61 -3.09 5.78
C SER A 71 2.94 -2.07 6.70
N CYS A 72 2.24 -1.08 6.14
CA CYS A 72 1.41 -0.15 6.92
C CYS A 72 0.04 -0.80 7.15
N ASN A 73 -0.02 -1.77 8.05
CA ASN A 73 -1.24 -2.52 8.31
C ASN A 73 -1.55 -2.55 9.81
N ARG A 74 -2.82 -2.80 10.12
CA ARG A 74 -3.31 -2.86 11.50
C ARG A 74 -2.71 -4.02 12.27
N GLU A 75 -2.35 -5.08 11.56
CA GLU A 75 -1.77 -6.29 12.15
C GLU A 75 -0.33 -6.10 12.59
N CYS A 76 0.28 -4.96 12.24
CA CYS A 76 1.67 -4.62 12.58
C CYS A 76 2.67 -5.64 12.05
N ARG A 77 2.42 -6.16 10.84
CA ARG A 77 3.29 -7.15 10.22
C ARG A 77 4.12 -6.50 9.11
N GLN A 78 5.42 -6.76 9.15
CA GLN A 78 6.33 -6.32 8.10
C GLN A 78 6.27 -7.32 6.94
N VAL A 79 6.23 -6.78 5.74
CA VAL A 79 6.19 -7.58 4.51
C VAL A 79 7.33 -7.15 3.61
N THR A 80 8.05 -8.11 3.05
CA THR A 80 9.14 -7.83 2.12
C THR A 80 8.71 -8.13 0.69
N ALA A 81 9.47 -7.58 -0.27
CA ALA A 81 9.22 -7.85 -1.69
C ALA A 81 9.33 -9.35 -1.99
N ASP A 82 10.31 -10.02 -1.39
CA ASP A 82 10.50 -11.46 -1.59
C ASP A 82 9.30 -12.26 -1.09
N GLU A 83 8.72 -11.85 0.03
CA GLU A 83 7.51 -12.49 0.56
C GLU A 83 6.33 -12.30 -0.39
N LEU A 84 6.17 -11.12 -0.96
CA LEU A 84 5.08 -10.86 -1.90
C LEU A 84 5.18 -11.77 -3.11
N LYS A 85 6.38 -11.91 -3.67
CA LYS A 85 6.60 -12.73 -4.86
C LYS A 85 6.52 -14.22 -4.56
N GLY A 86 7.08 -14.65 -3.44
CA GLY A 86 7.20 -16.05 -3.07
C GLY A 86 6.04 -16.55 -2.24
N ARG A 87 6.00 -16.14 -0.97
CA ARG A 87 4.99 -16.64 -0.03
C ARG A 87 3.57 -16.34 -0.46
N TYR A 88 3.32 -15.13 -0.94
CA TYR A 88 1.96 -14.70 -1.31
C TYR A 88 1.66 -14.84 -2.79
N GLY A 89 2.65 -15.22 -3.58
CA GLY A 89 2.44 -15.51 -5.00
C GLY A 89 1.88 -14.36 -5.81
N MET A 90 2.27 -13.13 -5.47
CA MET A 90 1.76 -11.95 -6.18
C MET A 90 2.34 -11.87 -7.59
N THR A 91 1.46 -11.75 -8.57
CA THR A 91 1.84 -11.60 -9.98
C THR A 91 1.89 -10.11 -10.35
N TYR A 92 2.39 -9.81 -11.55
CA TYR A 92 2.39 -8.42 -12.05
C TYR A 92 0.97 -7.89 -12.20
N GLU A 93 0.04 -8.74 -12.61
CA GLU A 93 -1.36 -8.36 -12.73
C GLU A 93 -1.94 -7.96 -11.37
N MET A 94 -1.63 -8.72 -10.34
CA MET A 94 -2.04 -8.42 -8.96
C MET A 94 -1.37 -7.14 -8.46
N LEU A 95 -0.11 -6.94 -8.80
CA LEU A 95 0.64 -5.73 -8.45
C LEU A 95 -0.04 -4.50 -9.05
N PHE A 96 -0.41 -4.58 -10.32
CA PHE A 96 -1.10 -3.49 -11.02
C PHE A 96 -2.47 -3.20 -10.37
N ALA A 97 -3.23 -4.25 -10.08
CA ALA A 97 -4.54 -4.11 -9.42
C ALA A 97 -4.39 -3.47 -8.04
N PHE A 98 -3.34 -3.85 -7.30
CA PHE A 98 -3.07 -3.24 -6.01
C PHE A 98 -2.80 -1.74 -6.13
N ILE A 99 -1.99 -1.33 -7.10
CA ILE A 99 -1.64 0.09 -7.29
C ILE A 99 -2.92 0.91 -7.55
N ILE A 100 -3.82 0.40 -8.39
CA ILE A 100 -5.08 1.08 -8.69
C ILE A 100 -5.94 1.20 -7.42
N ALA A 101 -6.13 0.10 -6.72
CA ALA A 101 -6.94 0.09 -5.50
C ALA A 101 -6.34 0.99 -4.42
N TYR A 102 -5.03 0.98 -4.30
CA TYR A 102 -4.35 1.79 -3.30
C TYR A 102 -4.45 3.29 -3.62
N SER A 103 -4.40 3.65 -4.89
CA SER A 103 -4.58 5.05 -5.30
C SER A 103 -5.98 5.55 -4.95
N GLU A 104 -6.99 4.71 -5.13
CA GLU A 104 -8.36 5.05 -4.72
C GLU A 104 -8.46 5.18 -3.20
N PHE A 105 -7.79 4.30 -2.48
CA PHE A 105 -7.73 4.34 -1.02
C PHE A 105 -7.13 5.67 -0.51
N ILE A 106 -6.04 6.11 -1.14
CA ILE A 106 -5.42 7.40 -0.78
C ILE A 106 -6.38 8.56 -1.03
N ASN A 107 -7.12 8.52 -2.14
CA ASN A 107 -8.11 9.55 -2.42
C ASN A 107 -9.23 9.56 -1.38
N GLU A 108 -9.66 8.40 -0.91
CA GLU A 108 -10.64 8.30 0.18
C GLU A 108 -10.12 8.95 1.46
N ILE A 109 -8.87 8.69 1.81
CA ILE A 109 -8.25 9.27 3.00
C ILE A 109 -8.24 10.80 2.90
N LYS A 110 -7.89 11.32 1.74
CA LYS A 110 -7.88 12.78 1.52
C LYS A 110 -9.27 13.38 1.60
N SER A 111 -10.27 12.67 1.09
CA SER A 111 -11.66 13.14 1.09
C SER A 111 -12.29 13.07 2.47
N ALA A 112 -11.80 12.21 3.35
CA ALA A 112 -12.35 12.03 4.69
C ALA A 112 -11.97 13.14 5.66
N LYS A 113 -11.23 14.13 5.21
CA LYS A 113 -10.78 15.25 6.04
C LYS A 113 -11.82 16.37 6.15
N ASN A 114 -12.98 16.07 6.53
CA ASN A 114 -13.97 17.14 6.71
C ASN A 114 -14.42 17.25 8.14
#